data_40a10c26638b1b706dff8d4fdb7959ba
#
_entry.id   40a10c26638b1b706dff8d4fdb7959ba
#
_cell.length_a   1.000
_cell.length_b   1.000
_cell.length_c   1.000
_cell.angle_alpha   90.00
_cell.angle_beta   90.00
_cell.angle_gamma   90.00
#
_symmetry.space_group_name_H-M   'P 1'
#
loop_
_entity.id
_entity.type
_entity.pdbx_description
1 polymer ?
#
loop_
_entity_poly.entity_id
_entity_poly.type
_entity_poly.pdbx_seq_one_letter_code
_entity_poly.pdbx_strand_id
1 'polypeptide(L)'
;MSLYFIFNIITVFLALAFVLIHLAAALSAILNGKKSLGIGFIIAGAIVGILALLLIMIGHTLAIYLWILGSSLICFGAVMNGKNNKRFNKSHHQIRFVIDLLITILLYVSLYLF
;
A
#
# COMPACT_ATOMS: atom_id res chain seq x y z
N MET A 1 2.01 9.77 27.14
CA MET A 1 1.86 9.62 25.67
C MET A 1 0.38 9.53 25.36
N SER A 2 -0.13 10.34 24.42
CA SER A 2 -1.55 10.35 24.11
C SER A 2 -1.96 9.10 23.34
N LEU A 3 -3.21 8.69 23.51
CA LEU A 3 -3.80 7.59 22.76
C LEU A 3 -3.75 7.84 21.25
N TYR A 4 -3.98 9.10 20.87
CA TYR A 4 -3.89 9.54 19.48
C TYR A 4 -2.49 9.26 18.88
N PHE A 5 -1.45 9.60 19.62
CA PHE A 5 -0.08 9.40 19.14
C PHE A 5 0.22 7.91 18.92
N ILE A 6 -0.22 7.07 19.86
CA ILE A 6 -0.04 5.63 19.75
C ILE A 6 -0.81 5.08 18.53
N PHE A 7 -2.06 5.52 18.36
CA PHE A 7 -2.90 5.12 17.24
C PHE A 7 -2.24 5.49 15.90
N ASN A 8 -1.72 6.72 15.81
CA ASN A 8 -1.08 7.21 14.60
C ASN A 8 0.16 6.38 14.26
N ILE A 9 1.01 6.11 15.24
CA ILE A 9 2.23 5.30 15.02
C ILE A 9 1.87 3.89 14.54
N ILE A 10 0.91 3.24 15.19
CA ILE A 10 0.52 1.88 14.81
C ILE A 10 -0.04 1.87 13.39
N THR A 11 -0.88 2.85 13.06
CA THR A 11 -1.50 2.94 11.73
C THR A 11 -0.46 3.15 10.64
N VAL A 12 0.48 4.08 10.84
CA VAL A 12 1.56 4.34 9.89
C VAL A 12 2.45 3.11 9.74
N PHE A 13 2.73 2.42 10.84
CA PHE A 13 3.53 1.20 10.79
C PHE A 13 2.84 0.10 9.95
N LEU A 14 1.53 -0.09 10.13
CA LEU A 14 0.79 -1.07 9.35
C LEU A 14 0.79 -0.71 7.86
N ALA A 15 0.60 0.56 7.55
CA ALA A 15 0.62 1.04 6.17
C ALA A 15 1.99 0.84 5.54
N LEU A 16 3.06 1.16 6.26
CA LEU A 16 4.42 0.97 5.79
C LEU A 16 4.71 -0.51 5.55
N ALA A 17 4.27 -1.39 6.45
CA ALA A 17 4.45 -2.82 6.29
C ALA A 17 3.76 -3.31 5.02
N PHE A 18 2.54 -2.85 4.75
CA PHE A 18 1.81 -3.19 3.53
C PHE A 18 2.63 -2.83 2.28
N VAL A 19 3.14 -1.60 2.23
CA VAL A 19 3.92 -1.11 1.10
C VAL A 19 5.22 -1.91 0.94
N LEU A 20 5.95 -2.13 2.04
CA LEU A 20 7.25 -2.80 1.99
C LEU A 20 7.12 -4.27 1.59
N ILE A 21 6.09 -4.96 2.06
CA ILE A 21 5.86 -6.35 1.68
C ILE A 21 5.64 -6.47 0.17
N HIS A 22 4.82 -5.57 -0.40
CA HIS A 22 4.56 -5.60 -1.84
C HIS A 22 5.78 -5.17 -2.65
N LEU A 23 6.52 -4.16 -2.18
CA LEU A 23 7.75 -3.73 -2.84
C LEU A 23 8.80 -4.84 -2.83
N ALA A 24 8.98 -5.53 -1.70
CA ALA A 24 9.91 -6.64 -1.61
C ALA A 24 9.55 -7.76 -2.58
N ALA A 25 8.27 -8.09 -2.69
CA ALA A 25 7.80 -9.10 -3.63
C ALA A 25 8.08 -8.70 -5.08
N ALA A 26 7.84 -7.42 -5.42
CA ALA A 26 8.11 -6.91 -6.77
C ALA A 26 9.60 -6.93 -7.10
N LEU A 27 10.45 -6.50 -6.18
CA LEU A 27 11.90 -6.52 -6.38
C LEU A 27 12.43 -7.94 -6.51
N SER A 28 11.91 -8.88 -5.71
CA SER A 28 12.27 -10.29 -5.81
C SER A 28 11.91 -10.85 -7.19
N ALA A 29 10.74 -10.49 -7.72
CA ALA A 29 10.33 -10.92 -9.04
C ALA A 29 11.30 -10.41 -10.12
N ILE A 30 11.72 -9.14 -10.02
CA ILE A 30 12.68 -8.56 -10.97
C ILE A 30 14.02 -9.29 -10.88
N LEU A 31 14.51 -9.57 -9.67
CA LEU A 31 15.78 -10.28 -9.48
C LEU A 31 15.72 -11.70 -10.05
N ASN A 32 14.54 -12.30 -10.12
CA ASN A 32 14.33 -13.61 -10.73
C ASN A 32 14.05 -13.52 -12.23
N GLY A 33 14.30 -12.39 -12.85
CA GLY A 33 14.17 -12.20 -14.29
C GLY A 33 12.77 -11.96 -14.79
N LYS A 34 11.80 -11.78 -13.91
CA LYS A 34 10.41 -11.52 -14.32
C LYS A 34 10.23 -10.05 -14.67
N LYS A 35 9.54 -9.81 -15.78
CA LYS A 35 9.20 -8.45 -16.21
C LYS A 35 7.72 -8.43 -16.57
N SER A 36 6.98 -7.49 -15.96
CA SER A 36 5.59 -7.29 -16.31
C SER A 36 5.18 -5.87 -15.98
N LEU A 37 4.12 -5.41 -16.64
CA LEU A 37 3.54 -4.09 -16.36
C LEU A 37 3.00 -4.05 -14.91
N GLY A 38 2.48 -5.17 -14.43
CA GLY A 38 1.98 -5.27 -13.05
C GLY A 38 3.06 -5.00 -12.02
N ILE A 39 4.28 -5.51 -12.23
CA ILE A 39 5.41 -5.23 -11.34
C ILE A 39 5.73 -3.74 -11.33
N GLY A 40 5.70 -3.09 -12.50
CA GLY A 40 5.90 -1.65 -12.60
C GLY A 40 4.86 -0.86 -11.82
N PHE A 41 3.59 -1.26 -11.88
CA PHE A 41 2.53 -0.62 -11.11
C PHE A 41 2.73 -0.79 -9.60
N ILE A 42 3.20 -1.96 -9.16
CA ILE A 42 3.47 -2.19 -7.73
C ILE A 42 4.58 -1.25 -7.25
N ILE A 43 5.65 -1.12 -8.02
CA ILE A 43 6.77 -0.25 -7.65
C ILE A 43 6.34 1.22 -7.64
N ALA A 44 5.62 1.67 -8.67
CA ALA A 44 5.11 3.04 -8.72
C ALA A 44 4.18 3.31 -7.53
N GLY A 45 3.29 2.38 -7.24
CA GLY A 45 2.37 2.49 -6.11
C GLY A 45 3.10 2.54 -4.78
N ALA A 46 4.18 1.76 -4.63
CA ALA A 46 4.99 1.77 -3.41
C ALA A 46 5.66 3.12 -3.21
N ILE A 47 6.21 3.71 -4.26
CA ILE A 47 6.83 5.04 -4.19
C ILE A 47 5.80 6.09 -3.77
N VAL A 48 4.64 6.11 -4.43
CA VAL A 48 3.57 7.04 -4.10
C VAL A 48 3.07 6.81 -2.67
N GLY A 49 2.95 5.56 -2.25
CA GLY A 49 2.52 5.20 -0.89
C GLY A 49 3.50 5.70 0.17
N ILE A 50 4.80 5.56 -0.07
CA ILE A 50 5.82 6.06 0.86
C ILE A 50 5.75 7.59 0.95
N LEU A 51 5.60 8.29 -0.17
CA LEU A 51 5.42 9.74 -0.16
C LEU A 51 4.16 10.13 0.62
N ALA A 52 3.08 9.37 0.47
CA ALA A 52 1.85 9.60 1.22
C ALA A 52 2.09 9.47 2.73
N LEU A 53 2.85 8.45 3.17
CA LEU A 53 3.13 8.25 4.58
C LEU A 53 4.00 9.38 5.16
N LEU A 54 4.95 9.90 4.37
CA LEU A 54 5.73 11.06 4.79
C LEU A 54 4.84 12.29 4.98
N LEU A 55 3.88 12.51 4.09
CA LEU A 55 2.94 13.61 4.22
C LEU A 55 2.00 13.43 5.41
N ILE A 56 1.61 12.18 5.73
CA ILE A 56 0.80 11.88 6.91
C ILE A 56 1.56 12.29 8.19
N MET A 57 2.86 12.02 8.23
CA MET A 57 3.67 12.36 9.40
C MET A 57 3.72 13.87 9.68
N ILE A 58 3.61 14.69 8.64
CA ILE A 58 3.56 16.15 8.81
C ILE A 58 2.13 16.70 8.83
N GLY A 59 1.13 15.82 8.79
CA GLY A 59 -0.27 16.21 8.92
C GLY A 59 -0.89 16.86 7.69
N HIS A 60 -0.31 16.65 6.50
CA HIS A 60 -0.82 17.25 5.28
C HIS A 60 -2.06 16.50 4.78
N THR A 61 -3.13 17.25 4.47
CA THR A 61 -4.43 16.67 4.11
C THR A 61 -4.43 15.94 2.77
N LEU A 62 -3.53 16.28 1.85
CA LEU A 62 -3.42 15.58 0.56
C LEU A 62 -2.89 14.16 0.70
N ALA A 63 -2.33 13.81 1.87
CA ALA A 63 -1.73 12.50 2.09
C ALA A 63 -2.70 11.34 1.84
N ILE A 64 -3.96 11.50 2.23
CA ILE A 64 -4.94 10.42 2.09
C ILE A 64 -5.21 10.13 0.60
N TYR A 65 -5.26 11.16 -0.24
CA TYR A 65 -5.46 10.96 -1.67
C TYR A 65 -4.27 10.27 -2.32
N LEU A 66 -3.06 10.65 -1.94
CA LEU A 66 -1.86 9.97 -2.42
C LEU A 66 -1.80 8.53 -1.94
N TRP A 67 -2.23 8.27 -0.70
CA TRP A 67 -2.28 6.90 -0.19
C TRP A 67 -3.27 6.05 -0.99
N ILE A 68 -4.46 6.58 -1.27
CA ILE A 68 -5.46 5.87 -2.05
C ILE A 68 -4.91 5.56 -3.44
N LEU A 69 -4.25 6.53 -4.09
CA LEU A 69 -3.64 6.31 -5.40
C LEU A 69 -2.55 5.24 -5.33
N GLY A 70 -1.63 5.37 -4.38
CA GLY A 70 -0.50 4.44 -4.26
C GLY A 70 -0.94 3.02 -3.95
N SER A 71 -1.82 2.84 -2.98
CA SER A 71 -2.29 1.51 -2.59
C SER A 71 -3.15 0.88 -3.68
N SER A 72 -3.93 1.68 -4.41
CA SER A 72 -4.71 1.19 -5.55
C SER A 72 -3.79 0.69 -6.67
N LEU A 73 -2.70 1.40 -6.95
CA LEU A 73 -1.71 0.96 -7.94
C LEU A 73 -1.07 -0.36 -7.51
N ILE A 74 -0.77 -0.53 -6.23
CA ILE A 74 -0.20 -1.78 -5.71
C ILE A 74 -1.19 -2.93 -5.92
N CYS A 75 -2.44 -2.76 -5.52
CA CYS A 75 -3.45 -3.80 -5.65
C CYS A 75 -3.72 -4.15 -7.11
N PHE A 76 -3.85 -3.14 -7.97
CA PHE A 76 -4.06 -3.34 -9.40
C PHE A 76 -2.87 -4.05 -10.03
N GLY A 77 -1.66 -3.62 -9.71
CA GLY A 77 -0.45 -4.25 -10.23
C GLY A 77 -0.32 -5.71 -9.78
N ALA A 78 -0.69 -6.01 -8.53
CA ALA A 78 -0.66 -7.37 -8.03
C ALA A 78 -1.66 -8.26 -8.76
N VAL A 79 -2.87 -7.76 -9.05
CA VAL A 79 -3.87 -8.51 -9.83
C VAL A 79 -3.34 -8.78 -11.24
N MET A 80 -2.79 -7.76 -11.91
CA MET A 80 -2.22 -7.93 -13.25
C MET A 80 -1.10 -8.95 -13.25
N ASN A 81 -0.19 -8.86 -12.28
CA ASN A 81 0.94 -9.76 -12.19
C ASN A 81 0.47 -11.21 -11.95
N GLY A 82 -0.53 -11.41 -11.10
CA GLY A 82 -1.10 -12.72 -10.85
C GLY A 82 -1.72 -13.33 -12.10
N LYS A 83 -2.48 -12.52 -12.86
CA LYS A 83 -3.10 -13.00 -14.11
C LYS A 83 -2.06 -13.32 -15.17
N ASN A 84 -1.04 -12.48 -15.32
CA ASN A 84 0.01 -12.66 -16.32
C ASN A 84 0.84 -13.92 -16.05
N ASN A 85 1.01 -14.28 -14.78
CA ASN A 85 1.79 -15.46 -14.40
C ASN A 85 0.92 -16.70 -14.23
N LYS A 86 -0.37 -16.64 -14.58
CA LYS A 86 -1.33 -17.74 -14.46
C LYS A 86 -1.42 -18.28 -13.04
N ARG A 87 -1.13 -17.43 -12.05
CA ARG A 87 -1.19 -17.76 -10.61
C ARG A 87 -2.24 -16.90 -9.90
N PHE A 88 -3.30 -16.55 -10.62
CA PHE A 88 -4.35 -15.72 -10.06
C PHE A 88 -5.12 -16.50 -8.99
N ASN A 89 -5.12 -15.98 -7.78
CA ASN A 89 -5.91 -16.49 -6.65
C ASN A 89 -6.85 -15.39 -6.21
N LYS A 90 -8.12 -15.52 -6.56
CA LYS A 90 -9.14 -14.51 -6.29
C LYS A 90 -9.24 -14.21 -4.79
N SER A 91 -9.23 -15.24 -3.94
CA SER A 91 -9.33 -15.07 -2.49
C SER A 91 -8.17 -14.24 -1.96
N HIS A 92 -6.95 -14.49 -2.44
CA HIS A 92 -5.76 -13.77 -2.00
C HIS A 92 -5.85 -12.28 -2.34
N HIS A 93 -6.33 -11.97 -3.55
CA HIS A 93 -6.48 -10.57 -3.98
C HIS A 93 -7.62 -9.87 -3.24
N GLN A 94 -8.69 -10.58 -2.91
CA GLN A 94 -9.77 -10.03 -2.10
C GLN A 94 -9.29 -9.69 -0.69
N ILE A 95 -8.50 -10.56 -0.08
CA ILE A 95 -7.91 -10.31 1.25
C ILE A 95 -7.01 -9.09 1.21
N ARG A 96 -6.16 -8.97 0.20
CA ARG A 96 -5.29 -7.80 0.02
C ARG A 96 -6.09 -6.52 -0.07
N PHE A 97 -7.15 -6.53 -0.87
CA PHE A 97 -8.01 -5.36 -1.02
C PHE A 97 -8.68 -4.97 0.29
N VAL A 98 -9.18 -5.95 1.06
CA VAL A 98 -9.78 -5.69 2.37
C VAL A 98 -8.78 -5.09 3.34
N ILE A 99 -7.56 -5.62 3.38
CA ILE A 99 -6.49 -5.09 4.23
C ILE A 99 -6.18 -3.64 3.84
N ASP A 100 -6.05 -3.36 2.55
CA ASP A 100 -5.81 -2.00 2.04
C ASP A 100 -6.93 -1.06 2.46
N LEU A 101 -8.19 -1.50 2.33
CA LEU A 101 -9.34 -0.69 2.71
C LEU A 101 -9.32 -0.38 4.20
N LEU A 102 -9.02 -1.37 5.05
CA LEU A 102 -8.94 -1.18 6.50
C LEU A 102 -7.83 -0.20 6.86
N ILE A 103 -6.66 -0.32 6.25
CA ILE A 103 -5.55 0.60 6.49
C ILE A 103 -5.93 2.02 6.06
N THR A 104 -6.60 2.16 4.92
CA THR A 104 -7.06 3.46 4.43
C THR A 104 -8.03 4.11 5.40
N ILE A 105 -8.97 3.34 5.94
CA ILE A 105 -9.91 3.85 6.95
C ILE A 105 -9.16 4.31 8.21
N LEU A 106 -8.19 3.51 8.68
CA LEU A 106 -7.40 3.86 9.86
C LEU A 106 -6.59 5.13 9.63
N LEU A 107 -6.01 5.30 8.44
CA LEU A 107 -5.27 6.52 8.10
C LEU A 107 -6.19 7.73 8.03
N TYR A 108 -7.38 7.57 7.49
CA TYR A 108 -8.38 8.64 7.45
C TYR A 108 -8.76 9.07 8.87
N VAL A 109 -9.03 8.11 9.74
CA VAL A 109 -9.36 8.40 11.14
C VAL A 109 -8.21 9.13 11.82
N SER A 110 -6.98 8.66 11.61
CA SER A 110 -5.79 9.28 12.20
C SER A 110 -5.61 10.73 11.73
N LEU A 111 -5.87 11.00 10.46
CA LEU A 111 -5.57 12.30 9.87
C LEU A 111 -6.68 13.33 10.10
N TYR A 112 -7.94 12.90 10.06
CA TYR A 112 -9.08 13.85 10.07
C TYR A 112 -9.88 13.85 11.36
N LEU A 113 -9.93 12.72 12.10
CA LEU A 113 -10.76 12.61 13.28
C LEU A 113 -10.00 12.79 14.59
N PHE A 114 -8.69 12.78 14.53
CA PHE A 114 -7.82 13.14 15.63
C PHE A 114 -7.07 14.46 15.29
#